data_10fe7566ae64bc7dfa382754fb23ab4e
#
_entry.id   10fe7566ae64bc7dfa382754fb23ab4e
#
_cell.length_a   1.000
_cell.length_b   1.000
_cell.length_c   1.000
_cell.angle_alpha   90.00
_cell.angle_beta   90.00
_cell.angle_gamma   90.00
#
_symmetry.space_group_name_H-M   'P 1'
#
loop_
_entity.id
_entity.type
_entity.pdbx_description
1 polymer ?
#
loop_
_entity_poly.entity_id
_entity_poly.type
_entity_poly.pdbx_seq_one_letter_code
_entity_poly.pdbx_strand_id
1 'polypeptide(L)'
;NSGGRLRLRNNLDAVLFEVNYDTRAPWPSSADGAGHSLTLGRPSYGEQDVRAWVQSNTVGGSPGGADTTGNEPLRLVCINEIKTNADGDNLAFVELFNHSATDADLSGAVLTDSIGDKKFTFNEGTIIDAGKQLAVSSEQLGFPLVDGKGAVWLLNATDTRVLDAIHYKAQPNGSSLGRSRDGDAQWDHFAKPTLGQANQSPFQHDIVINEIMYNPISLDSGDEYIELHNRGNKAVDLSNWQFKDGIDYRFLDGTHLAAGGY
;
A
#
# COMPACT_ATOMS: atom_id res chain seq x y z
N ASN A 1 -15.70 -9.10 5.99
CA ASN A 1 -14.99 -8.92 7.26
C ASN A 1 -14.11 -7.68 7.15
N SER A 2 -14.05 -6.88 8.20
CA SER A 2 -13.35 -5.59 8.22
C SER A 2 -12.18 -5.60 9.20
N GLY A 3 -11.49 -6.74 9.33
CA GLY A 3 -10.47 -6.94 10.35
C GLY A 3 -11.03 -7.51 11.65
N GLY A 4 -10.19 -7.62 12.67
CA GLY A 4 -10.59 -8.18 13.95
C GLY A 4 -9.46 -8.20 14.97
N ARG A 5 -9.82 -8.66 16.16
CA ARG A 5 -8.89 -8.85 17.28
C ARG A 5 -8.88 -10.31 17.68
N LEU A 6 -7.71 -10.90 17.71
CA LEU A 6 -7.48 -12.26 18.21
C LEU A 6 -6.65 -12.23 19.47
N ARG A 7 -7.03 -13.03 20.47
CA ARG A 7 -6.30 -13.21 21.71
C ARG A 7 -6.13 -14.69 22.02
N LEU A 8 -4.93 -15.11 22.28
CA LEU A 8 -4.64 -16.39 22.89
C LEU A 8 -4.51 -16.19 24.40
N ARG A 9 -5.23 -16.97 25.20
CA ARG A 9 -5.19 -16.93 26.65
C ARG A 9 -4.81 -18.29 27.20
N ASN A 10 -4.17 -18.32 28.36
CA ASN A 10 -3.94 -19.55 29.08
C ASN A 10 -5.15 -19.93 29.96
N ASN A 11 -5.02 -21.05 30.69
CA ASN A 11 -6.06 -21.57 31.60
C ASN A 11 -6.34 -20.67 32.81
N LEU A 12 -5.53 -19.65 33.05
CA LEU A 12 -5.72 -18.63 34.09
C LEU A 12 -6.25 -17.32 33.53
N ASP A 13 -6.73 -17.33 32.28
CA ASP A 13 -7.24 -16.17 31.54
C ASP A 13 -6.20 -15.07 31.26
N ALA A 14 -4.91 -15.33 31.48
CA ALA A 14 -3.85 -14.39 31.11
C ALA A 14 -3.66 -14.37 29.59
N VAL A 15 -3.58 -13.16 29.01
CA VAL A 15 -3.32 -12.99 27.57
C VAL A 15 -1.85 -13.33 27.30
N LEU A 16 -1.61 -14.36 26.49
CA LEU A 16 -0.29 -14.77 26.04
C LEU A 16 0.10 -14.09 24.72
N PHE A 17 -0.89 -13.78 23.91
CA PHE A 17 -0.73 -13.27 22.57
C PHE A 17 -1.96 -12.46 22.17
N GLU A 18 -1.74 -11.38 21.43
CA GLU A 18 -2.82 -10.56 20.86
C GLU A 18 -2.40 -10.02 19.49
N VAL A 19 -3.30 -10.01 18.54
CA VAL A 19 -3.16 -9.29 17.28
C VAL A 19 -4.45 -8.58 16.91
N ASN A 20 -4.34 -7.33 16.48
CA ASN A 20 -5.42 -6.58 15.87
C ASN A 20 -5.10 -6.47 14.37
N TYR A 21 -5.83 -7.17 13.52
CA TYR A 21 -5.62 -7.13 12.07
C TYR A 21 -6.74 -6.34 11.38
N ASP A 22 -6.41 -5.76 10.21
CA ASP A 22 -7.34 -4.94 9.42
C ASP A 22 -7.25 -5.37 7.94
N THR A 23 -8.16 -4.86 7.12
CA THR A 23 -8.17 -5.01 5.66
C THR A 23 -7.58 -3.80 4.93
N ARG A 24 -7.30 -2.72 5.67
CA ARG A 24 -6.72 -1.49 5.11
C ARG A 24 -5.20 -1.56 5.08
N ALA A 25 -4.60 -0.89 4.09
CA ALA A 25 -3.15 -0.71 4.08
C ALA A 25 -2.64 -0.18 5.43
N PRO A 26 -1.48 -0.68 5.89
CA PRO A 26 -0.49 -1.50 5.21
C PRO A 26 -0.69 -3.04 5.35
N TRP A 27 -1.86 -3.52 5.76
CA TRP A 27 -2.16 -4.96 5.77
C TRP A 27 -2.21 -5.50 4.35
N PRO A 28 -1.71 -6.75 4.09
CA PRO A 28 -1.76 -7.36 2.77
C PRO A 28 -3.19 -7.48 2.22
N SER A 29 -3.50 -6.76 1.15
CA SER A 29 -4.84 -6.75 0.54
C SER A 29 -5.25 -8.10 -0.06
N SER A 30 -4.29 -8.95 -0.41
CA SER A 30 -4.52 -10.32 -0.90
C SER A 30 -5.14 -11.25 0.15
N ALA A 31 -5.04 -10.92 1.44
CA ALA A 31 -5.73 -11.65 2.51
C ALA A 31 -7.20 -11.21 2.67
N ASP A 32 -7.62 -10.11 2.02
CA ASP A 32 -9.00 -9.62 2.04
C ASP A 32 -9.76 -10.08 0.78
N GLY A 33 -10.22 -11.33 0.80
CA GLY A 33 -11.10 -11.88 -0.24
C GLY A 33 -10.39 -12.55 -1.42
N ALA A 34 -9.06 -12.50 -1.53
CA ALA A 34 -8.31 -13.16 -2.60
C ALA A 34 -7.79 -14.57 -2.22
N GLY A 35 -8.16 -15.05 -1.03
CA GLY A 35 -7.88 -16.42 -0.61
C GLY A 35 -6.52 -16.66 0.03
N HIS A 36 -5.66 -15.64 0.15
CA HIS A 36 -4.43 -15.74 0.93
C HIS A 36 -4.72 -15.61 2.42
N SER A 37 -3.90 -16.24 3.26
CA SER A 37 -3.86 -16.00 4.69
C SER A 37 -2.81 -14.96 5.07
N LEU A 38 -2.92 -14.40 6.27
CA LEU A 38 -1.84 -13.64 6.90
C LEU A 38 -0.88 -14.60 7.58
N THR A 39 0.41 -14.52 7.27
CA THR A 39 1.46 -15.30 7.90
C THR A 39 2.46 -14.40 8.61
N LEU A 40 3.03 -14.87 9.72
CA LEU A 40 4.02 -14.13 10.50
C LEU A 40 5.40 -14.27 9.82
N GLY A 41 5.63 -13.49 8.77
CA GLY A 41 6.84 -13.56 7.96
C GLY A 41 8.07 -12.89 8.59
N ARG A 42 7.87 -11.97 9.54
CA ARG A 42 8.93 -11.21 10.21
C ARG A 42 8.70 -11.15 11.72
N PRO A 43 8.86 -12.26 12.44
CA PRO A 43 8.51 -12.34 13.87
C PRO A 43 9.32 -11.40 14.77
N SER A 44 10.48 -10.91 14.31
CA SER A 44 11.30 -9.95 15.04
C SER A 44 10.64 -8.59 15.28
N TYR A 45 9.62 -8.22 14.49
CA TYR A 45 8.83 -7.01 14.73
C TYR A 45 7.77 -7.18 15.83
N GLY A 46 7.49 -8.42 16.24
CA GLY A 46 6.39 -8.73 17.15
C GLY A 46 5.02 -8.80 16.45
N GLU A 47 4.13 -9.61 16.99
CA GLU A 47 2.86 -9.97 16.34
C GLU A 47 1.86 -8.81 16.28
N GLN A 48 2.05 -7.76 17.09
CA GLN A 48 1.19 -6.57 17.07
C GLN A 48 1.58 -5.58 15.97
N ASP A 49 2.78 -5.71 15.41
CA ASP A 49 3.25 -4.85 14.33
C ASP A 49 2.79 -5.40 12.97
N VAL A 50 2.08 -4.57 12.21
CA VAL A 50 1.62 -4.95 10.87
C VAL A 50 2.75 -5.36 9.94
N ARG A 51 3.96 -4.80 10.11
CA ARG A 51 5.16 -5.15 9.31
C ARG A 51 5.66 -6.59 9.54
N ALA A 52 5.22 -7.22 10.64
CA ALA A 52 5.50 -8.63 10.91
C ALA A 52 4.73 -9.57 9.97
N TRP A 53 3.59 -9.10 9.45
CA TRP A 53 2.65 -9.91 8.70
C TRP A 53 2.84 -9.76 7.19
N VAL A 54 2.76 -10.88 6.50
CA VAL A 54 2.82 -10.97 5.05
C VAL A 54 1.68 -11.88 4.56
N GLN A 55 1.37 -11.81 3.28
CA GLN A 55 0.46 -12.80 2.68
C GLN A 55 1.13 -14.17 2.63
N SER A 56 0.34 -15.23 2.74
CA SER A 56 0.79 -16.60 2.48
C SER A 56 1.38 -16.74 1.07
N ASN A 57 2.25 -17.71 0.86
CA ASN A 57 2.87 -17.93 -0.44
C ASN A 57 1.86 -18.34 -1.52
N THR A 58 0.83 -19.10 -1.14
CA THR A 58 -0.21 -19.57 -2.05
C THR A 58 -1.61 -19.26 -1.54
N VAL A 59 -2.56 -19.21 -2.46
CA VAL A 59 -3.99 -19.19 -2.14
C VAL A 59 -4.33 -20.42 -1.28
N GLY A 60 -5.14 -20.23 -0.24
CA GLY A 60 -5.49 -21.25 0.75
C GLY A 60 -4.56 -21.29 1.95
N GLY A 61 -3.41 -20.62 1.89
CA GLY A 61 -2.42 -20.63 2.98
C GLY A 61 -1.71 -21.97 3.14
N SER A 62 -1.10 -22.18 4.31
CA SER A 62 -0.30 -23.36 4.66
C SER A 62 -0.72 -23.98 6.00
N PRO A 63 -2.02 -24.28 6.22
CA PRO A 63 -2.50 -24.78 7.52
C PRO A 63 -1.80 -26.10 7.89
N GLY A 64 -1.25 -26.14 9.11
CA GLY A 64 -0.54 -27.33 9.62
C GLY A 64 0.91 -27.48 9.15
N GLY A 65 1.44 -26.54 8.36
CA GLY A 65 2.81 -26.53 7.87
C GLY A 65 3.45 -25.15 7.88
N ALA A 66 4.75 -25.12 7.58
CA ALA A 66 5.44 -23.86 7.36
C ALA A 66 5.01 -23.25 6.02
N ASP A 67 4.77 -21.94 5.99
CA ASP A 67 4.60 -21.23 4.74
C ASP A 67 5.96 -21.08 4.06
N THR A 68 6.15 -21.81 2.97
CA THR A 68 7.40 -21.76 2.21
C THR A 68 7.37 -20.55 1.29
N THR A 69 8.29 -19.60 1.51
CA THR A 69 8.47 -18.48 0.59
C THR A 69 8.96 -19.02 -0.77
N GLY A 70 8.02 -19.19 -1.70
CA GLY A 70 8.34 -19.52 -3.08
C GLY A 70 9.12 -18.38 -3.75
N ASN A 71 9.93 -18.72 -4.73
CA ASN A 71 10.58 -17.74 -5.58
C ASN A 71 9.54 -17.26 -6.62
N GLU A 72 8.80 -16.19 -6.29
CA GLU A 72 7.87 -15.56 -7.21
C GLU A 72 8.61 -14.43 -7.97
N PRO A 73 8.88 -14.59 -9.27
CA PRO A 73 9.62 -13.60 -10.03
C PRO A 73 8.94 -12.23 -10.08
N LEU A 74 7.61 -12.23 -10.09
CA LEU A 74 6.79 -11.02 -10.19
C LEU A 74 6.44 -10.37 -8.83
N ARG A 75 6.99 -10.84 -7.73
CA ARG A 75 6.67 -10.32 -6.38
C ARG A 75 6.95 -8.82 -6.20
N LEU A 76 7.76 -8.24 -7.08
CA LEU A 76 8.11 -6.82 -7.07
C LEU A 76 7.39 -6.03 -8.16
N VAL A 77 6.38 -6.62 -8.79
CA VAL A 77 5.42 -5.90 -9.64
C VAL A 77 4.16 -5.64 -8.84
N CYS A 78 3.70 -4.40 -8.84
CA CYS A 78 2.52 -3.99 -8.10
C CYS A 78 1.58 -3.15 -8.95
N ILE A 79 0.32 -3.06 -8.54
CA ILE A 79 -0.62 -2.06 -9.05
C ILE A 79 -0.17 -0.71 -8.48
N ASN A 80 0.06 0.27 -9.35
CA ASN A 80 0.66 1.56 -9.01
C ASN A 80 -0.34 2.71 -9.02
N GLU A 81 -1.23 2.72 -10.01
CA GLU A 81 -2.28 3.72 -10.16
C GLU A 81 -3.52 3.09 -10.78
N ILE A 82 -4.70 3.56 -10.37
CA ILE A 82 -5.97 3.20 -10.96
C ILE A 82 -6.84 4.45 -11.20
N LYS A 83 -7.37 4.57 -12.39
CA LYS A 83 -8.38 5.56 -12.76
C LYS A 83 -9.65 4.82 -13.17
N THR A 84 -10.76 5.06 -12.47
CA THR A 84 -12.01 4.31 -12.70
C THR A 84 -12.96 4.99 -13.67
N ASN A 85 -12.82 6.29 -13.89
CA ASN A 85 -13.69 7.07 -14.76
C ASN A 85 -12.97 7.51 -16.02
N ALA A 86 -13.55 7.26 -17.19
CA ALA A 86 -13.14 7.93 -18.41
C ALA A 86 -13.56 9.43 -18.34
N ASP A 87 -12.69 10.31 -18.84
CA ASP A 87 -12.93 11.74 -18.89
C ASP A 87 -12.50 12.27 -20.27
N GLY A 88 -13.48 12.50 -21.14
CA GLY A 88 -13.23 12.78 -22.56
C GLY A 88 -12.43 11.67 -23.21
N ASP A 89 -11.28 12.02 -23.80
CA ASP A 89 -10.38 11.07 -24.45
C ASP A 89 -9.48 10.31 -23.46
N ASN A 90 -9.55 10.63 -22.16
CA ASN A 90 -8.74 9.98 -21.12
C ASN A 90 -9.46 8.74 -20.59
N LEU A 91 -9.05 7.57 -21.07
CA LEU A 91 -9.61 6.30 -20.65
C LEU A 91 -9.38 6.02 -19.16
N ALA A 92 -10.24 5.20 -18.59
CA ALA A 92 -9.96 4.53 -17.33
C ALA A 92 -8.83 3.51 -17.54
N PHE A 93 -8.00 3.25 -16.50
CA PHE A 93 -6.84 2.38 -16.62
C PHE A 93 -6.42 1.76 -15.29
N VAL A 94 -5.64 0.69 -15.37
CA VAL A 94 -4.82 0.15 -14.29
C VAL A 94 -3.37 0.26 -14.74
N GLU A 95 -2.53 0.89 -13.91
CA GLU A 95 -1.10 0.96 -14.14
C GLU A 95 -0.37 0.04 -13.17
N LEU A 96 0.58 -0.71 -13.70
CA LEU A 96 1.53 -1.54 -12.95
C LEU A 96 2.88 -0.84 -12.88
N PHE A 97 3.64 -1.15 -11.84
CA PHE A 97 5.01 -0.69 -11.66
C PHE A 97 5.92 -1.86 -11.27
N ASN A 98 7.05 -1.98 -11.95
CA ASN A 98 8.11 -2.90 -11.58
C ASN A 98 9.14 -2.18 -10.71
N HIS A 99 9.08 -2.39 -9.40
CA HIS A 99 10.03 -1.76 -8.47
C HIS A 99 11.29 -2.61 -8.20
N SER A 100 11.55 -3.62 -9.04
CA SER A 100 12.79 -4.40 -9.02
C SER A 100 13.91 -3.73 -9.82
N ALA A 101 15.13 -4.23 -9.65
CA ALA A 101 16.29 -3.80 -10.43
C ALA A 101 16.46 -4.57 -11.75
N THR A 102 15.52 -5.46 -12.10
CA THR A 102 15.53 -6.30 -13.32
C THR A 102 14.20 -6.21 -14.02
N ASP A 103 14.20 -6.45 -15.31
CA ASP A 103 12.99 -6.52 -16.10
C ASP A 103 12.08 -7.66 -15.61
N ALA A 104 10.77 -7.44 -15.65
CA ALA A 104 9.76 -8.37 -15.22
C ALA A 104 8.93 -8.87 -16.40
N ASP A 105 8.94 -10.17 -16.62
CA ASP A 105 8.13 -10.83 -17.66
C ASP A 105 6.74 -11.16 -17.11
N LEU A 106 5.73 -10.45 -17.61
CA LEU A 106 4.32 -10.62 -17.24
C LEU A 106 3.59 -11.70 -18.03
N SER A 107 4.27 -12.44 -18.89
CA SER A 107 3.64 -13.46 -19.75
C SER A 107 2.72 -14.37 -18.95
N GLY A 108 1.44 -14.40 -19.31
CA GLY A 108 0.42 -15.20 -18.66
C GLY A 108 -0.09 -14.68 -17.29
N ALA A 109 0.49 -13.63 -16.74
CA ALA A 109 -0.06 -12.96 -15.54
C ALA A 109 -1.46 -12.40 -15.85
N VAL A 110 -2.29 -12.22 -14.82
CA VAL A 110 -3.71 -11.89 -14.98
C VAL A 110 -4.08 -10.66 -14.18
N LEU A 111 -4.83 -9.73 -14.81
CA LEU A 111 -5.63 -8.72 -14.12
C LEU A 111 -7.10 -9.13 -14.12
N THR A 112 -7.76 -9.00 -12.98
CA THR A 112 -9.18 -9.35 -12.85
C THR A 112 -9.85 -8.53 -11.74
N ASP A 113 -11.16 -8.36 -11.84
CA ASP A 113 -12.04 -7.81 -10.78
C ASP A 113 -12.80 -8.91 -10.04
N SER A 114 -12.55 -10.19 -10.37
CA SER A 114 -13.22 -11.36 -9.80
C SER A 114 -12.24 -12.52 -9.69
N ILE A 115 -11.92 -12.92 -8.47
CA ILE A 115 -11.04 -14.07 -8.23
C ILE A 115 -11.69 -15.34 -8.80
N GLY A 116 -10.92 -16.11 -9.54
CA GLY A 116 -11.38 -17.30 -10.27
C GLY A 116 -11.74 -17.05 -11.74
N ASP A 117 -11.89 -15.80 -12.16
CA ASP A 117 -12.14 -15.41 -13.54
C ASP A 117 -10.90 -14.74 -14.15
N LYS A 118 -10.33 -15.33 -15.21
CA LYS A 118 -9.20 -14.73 -15.95
C LYS A 118 -9.72 -13.77 -17.00
N LYS A 119 -9.91 -12.49 -16.64
CA LYS A 119 -10.53 -11.51 -17.54
C LYS A 119 -9.55 -10.85 -18.49
N PHE A 120 -8.37 -10.46 -17.99
CA PHE A 120 -7.28 -9.95 -18.83
C PHE A 120 -6.01 -10.75 -18.54
N THR A 121 -5.45 -11.35 -19.57
CA THR A 121 -4.18 -12.10 -19.49
C THR A 121 -3.13 -11.40 -20.33
N PHE A 122 -1.98 -11.11 -19.74
CA PHE A 122 -0.85 -10.53 -20.46
C PHE A 122 -0.32 -11.50 -21.52
N ASN A 123 -0.12 -11.00 -22.72
CA ASN A 123 0.43 -11.79 -23.83
C ASN A 123 1.86 -12.24 -23.53
N GLU A 124 2.28 -13.33 -24.17
CA GLU A 124 3.66 -13.80 -24.15
C GLU A 124 4.62 -12.68 -24.59
N GLY A 125 5.72 -12.51 -23.88
CA GLY A 125 6.71 -11.47 -24.15
C GLY A 125 6.31 -10.07 -23.65
N THR A 126 5.27 -9.94 -22.82
CA THR A 126 4.96 -8.65 -22.17
C THR A 126 5.93 -8.39 -21.05
N ILE A 127 6.81 -7.41 -21.21
CA ILE A 127 7.87 -7.04 -20.26
C ILE A 127 7.59 -5.67 -19.66
N ILE A 128 7.83 -5.53 -18.36
CA ILE A 128 7.99 -4.23 -17.70
C ILE A 128 9.45 -4.07 -17.34
N ASP A 129 10.13 -3.11 -17.96
CA ASP A 129 11.53 -2.80 -17.65
C ASP A 129 11.72 -2.45 -16.16
N ALA A 130 12.94 -2.63 -15.67
CA ALA A 130 13.30 -2.27 -14.29
C ALA A 130 12.97 -0.80 -13.98
N GLY A 131 12.21 -0.54 -12.92
CA GLY A 131 11.81 0.80 -12.49
C GLY A 131 10.87 1.52 -13.47
N LYS A 132 10.10 0.78 -14.28
CA LYS A 132 9.13 1.35 -15.24
C LYS A 132 7.70 0.95 -14.93
N GLN A 133 6.78 1.70 -15.55
CA GLN A 133 5.34 1.51 -15.49
C GLN A 133 4.84 0.83 -16.77
N LEU A 134 3.71 0.13 -16.65
CA LEU A 134 2.93 -0.41 -17.75
C LEU A 134 1.44 -0.20 -17.47
N ALA A 135 0.76 0.55 -18.32
CA ALA A 135 -0.67 0.78 -18.17
C ALA A 135 -1.48 -0.14 -19.08
N VAL A 136 -2.63 -0.59 -18.56
CA VAL A 136 -3.66 -1.33 -19.28
C VAL A 136 -4.94 -0.51 -19.24
N SER A 137 -5.43 -0.10 -20.41
CA SER A 137 -6.65 0.69 -20.50
C SER A 137 -7.91 -0.15 -20.23
N SER A 138 -9.00 0.52 -19.87
CA SER A 138 -10.29 -0.14 -19.66
C SER A 138 -10.81 -0.87 -20.90
N GLU A 139 -10.43 -0.43 -22.10
CA GLU A 139 -10.78 -1.11 -23.35
C GLU A 139 -10.06 -2.46 -23.50
N GLN A 140 -8.85 -2.58 -22.96
CA GLN A 140 -8.04 -3.81 -23.01
C GLN A 140 -8.41 -4.79 -21.91
N LEU A 141 -8.82 -4.30 -20.72
CA LEU A 141 -9.03 -5.12 -19.52
C LEU A 141 -10.12 -6.18 -19.67
N GLY A 142 -11.10 -5.99 -20.57
CA GLY A 142 -12.23 -6.92 -20.75
C GLY A 142 -13.24 -6.92 -19.58
N PHE A 143 -13.07 -6.02 -18.61
CA PHE A 143 -14.01 -5.76 -17.52
C PHE A 143 -14.05 -4.26 -17.19
N PRO A 144 -15.20 -3.74 -16.71
CA PRO A 144 -15.32 -2.34 -16.40
C PRO A 144 -14.61 -2.03 -15.06
N LEU A 145 -13.91 -0.90 -15.02
CA LEU A 145 -13.52 -0.27 -13.76
C LEU A 145 -14.72 0.54 -13.29
N VAL A 146 -15.51 -0.03 -12.36
CA VAL A 146 -16.79 0.57 -11.96
C VAL A 146 -16.58 1.88 -11.21
N ASP A 147 -17.44 2.86 -11.50
CA ASP A 147 -17.50 4.09 -10.72
C ASP A 147 -18.26 3.84 -9.41
N GLY A 148 -17.56 3.33 -8.42
CA GLY A 148 -18.13 2.91 -7.16
C GLY A 148 -17.13 2.14 -6.33
N LYS A 149 -17.61 1.18 -5.55
CA LYS A 149 -16.76 0.26 -4.79
C LYS A 149 -16.38 -0.92 -5.68
N GLY A 150 -15.09 -1.15 -5.85
CA GLY A 150 -14.55 -2.25 -6.63
C GLY A 150 -13.21 -2.73 -6.10
N ALA A 151 -12.66 -3.73 -6.78
CA ALA A 151 -11.32 -4.25 -6.54
C ALA A 151 -10.68 -4.68 -7.85
N VAL A 152 -9.36 -4.66 -7.91
CA VAL A 152 -8.56 -5.27 -8.98
C VAL A 152 -7.47 -6.09 -8.34
N TRP A 153 -7.27 -7.29 -8.84
CA TRP A 153 -6.22 -8.22 -8.45
C TRP A 153 -5.26 -8.48 -9.59
N LEU A 154 -3.98 -8.49 -9.27
CA LEU A 154 -2.92 -8.96 -10.16
C LEU A 154 -2.48 -10.34 -9.68
N LEU A 155 -2.59 -11.35 -10.55
CA LEU A 155 -2.22 -12.74 -10.27
C LEU A 155 -1.02 -13.17 -11.11
N ASN A 156 -0.27 -14.13 -10.60
CA ASN A 156 0.78 -14.77 -11.38
C ASN A 156 0.19 -15.67 -12.49
N ALA A 157 1.02 -16.06 -13.45
CA ALA A 157 0.61 -16.83 -14.62
C ALA A 157 0.00 -18.21 -14.28
N THR A 158 0.34 -18.78 -13.13
CA THR A 158 -0.16 -20.10 -12.69
C THR A 158 -1.44 -20.01 -11.86
N ASP A 159 -1.95 -18.80 -11.58
CA ASP A 159 -3.15 -18.56 -10.78
C ASP A 159 -3.07 -19.13 -9.34
N THR A 160 -1.85 -19.26 -8.84
CA THR A 160 -1.58 -19.79 -7.49
C THR A 160 -1.30 -18.71 -6.47
N ARG A 161 -1.06 -17.47 -6.94
CA ARG A 161 -0.71 -16.34 -6.09
C ARG A 161 -1.27 -15.03 -6.61
N VAL A 162 -1.89 -14.27 -5.71
CA VAL A 162 -2.15 -12.86 -5.93
C VAL A 162 -0.87 -12.09 -5.62
N LEU A 163 -0.36 -11.39 -6.62
CA LEU A 163 0.87 -10.60 -6.52
C LEU A 163 0.60 -9.28 -5.78
N ASP A 164 -0.49 -8.62 -6.17
CA ASP A 164 -0.96 -7.38 -5.57
C ASP A 164 -2.46 -7.20 -5.78
N ALA A 165 -3.07 -6.31 -4.99
CA ALA A 165 -4.48 -5.99 -5.09
C ALA A 165 -4.79 -4.57 -4.63
N ILE A 166 -5.83 -3.98 -5.21
CA ILE A 166 -6.38 -2.69 -4.78
C ILE A 166 -7.89 -2.80 -4.57
N HIS A 167 -8.35 -2.37 -3.40
CA HIS A 167 -9.76 -2.08 -3.16
C HIS A 167 -9.97 -0.57 -3.27
N TYR A 168 -10.89 -0.16 -4.11
CA TYR A 168 -11.14 1.25 -4.38
C TYR A 168 -12.60 1.63 -4.17
N LYS A 169 -12.85 2.92 -4.08
CA LYS A 169 -14.19 3.55 -4.08
C LYS A 169 -14.30 4.47 -5.28
N ALA A 170 -15.51 5.03 -5.48
CA ALA A 170 -15.73 6.06 -6.48
C ALA A 170 -14.67 7.17 -6.38
N GLN A 171 -14.18 7.59 -7.53
CA GLN A 171 -13.19 8.64 -7.67
C GLN A 171 -13.85 9.88 -8.29
N PRO A 172 -13.46 11.09 -7.89
CA PRO A 172 -13.88 12.29 -8.60
C PRO A 172 -13.48 12.23 -10.08
N ASN A 173 -14.31 12.80 -10.96
CA ASN A 173 -14.00 12.86 -12.39
C ASN A 173 -12.63 13.49 -12.64
N GLY A 174 -11.86 12.91 -13.55
CA GLY A 174 -10.53 13.38 -13.91
C GLY A 174 -9.43 13.07 -12.90
N SER A 175 -9.77 12.42 -11.78
CA SER A 175 -8.81 12.01 -10.76
C SER A 175 -8.47 10.51 -10.83
N SER A 176 -7.44 10.11 -10.10
CA SER A 176 -7.03 8.72 -9.91
C SER A 176 -6.72 8.41 -8.45
N LEU A 177 -6.55 7.14 -8.14
CA LEU A 177 -6.00 6.65 -6.89
C LEU A 177 -4.66 5.98 -7.20
N GLY A 178 -3.57 6.52 -6.71
CA GLY A 178 -2.22 6.01 -6.96
C GLY A 178 -1.43 5.82 -5.67
N ARG A 179 -0.38 5.00 -5.73
CA ARG A 179 0.58 4.91 -4.64
C ARG A 179 1.25 6.27 -4.46
N SER A 180 1.51 6.68 -3.23
CA SER A 180 2.08 8.01 -2.92
C SER A 180 3.40 8.28 -3.66
N ARG A 181 4.18 7.23 -3.86
CA ARG A 181 5.31 7.11 -4.78
C ARG A 181 5.22 5.75 -5.45
N ASP A 182 5.86 5.61 -6.59
CA ASP A 182 5.91 4.33 -7.29
C ASP A 182 6.33 3.19 -6.35
N GLY A 183 5.49 2.16 -6.25
CA GLY A 183 5.72 1.01 -5.40
C GLY A 183 5.54 1.21 -3.89
N ASP A 184 5.17 2.41 -3.41
CA ASP A 184 4.94 2.67 -1.97
C ASP A 184 3.71 1.90 -1.46
N ALA A 185 3.66 1.65 -0.15
CA ALA A 185 2.51 1.03 0.49
C ALA A 185 1.32 1.98 0.68
N GLN A 186 1.55 3.29 0.71
CA GLN A 186 0.51 4.30 0.89
C GLN A 186 -0.15 4.68 -0.42
N TRP A 187 -1.44 5.01 -0.36
CA TRP A 187 -2.26 5.40 -1.49
C TRP A 187 -2.85 6.79 -1.29
N ASP A 188 -2.79 7.61 -2.35
CA ASP A 188 -3.30 8.98 -2.37
C ASP A 188 -4.22 9.22 -3.57
N HIS A 189 -5.13 10.16 -3.41
CA HIS A 189 -5.92 10.67 -4.53
C HIS A 189 -5.14 11.73 -5.29
N PHE A 190 -4.96 11.52 -6.58
CA PHE A 190 -4.34 12.48 -7.49
C PHE A 190 -5.43 13.24 -8.24
N ALA A 191 -5.41 14.58 -8.15
CA ALA A 191 -6.33 15.42 -8.90
C ALA A 191 -6.11 15.32 -10.42
N LYS A 192 -4.92 14.87 -10.83
CA LYS A 192 -4.57 14.54 -12.22
C LYS A 192 -3.81 13.21 -12.21
N PRO A 193 -4.25 12.24 -13.03
CA PRO A 193 -3.52 10.97 -13.19
C PRO A 193 -2.09 11.19 -13.67
N THR A 194 -1.20 10.29 -13.25
CA THR A 194 0.24 10.32 -13.58
C THR A 194 0.63 9.27 -14.62
N LEU A 195 -0.32 8.77 -15.40
CA LEU A 195 -0.18 7.70 -16.38
C LEU A 195 1.16 7.71 -17.13
N GLY A 196 1.94 6.64 -16.99
CA GLY A 196 3.26 6.48 -17.60
C GLY A 196 4.35 7.41 -17.04
N GLN A 197 4.08 8.08 -15.92
CA GLN A 197 5.00 8.95 -15.22
C GLN A 197 5.12 8.50 -13.76
N ALA A 198 6.20 8.91 -13.11
CA ALA A 198 6.36 8.65 -11.69
C ALA A 198 5.22 9.29 -10.86
N ASN A 199 4.64 8.52 -9.96
CA ASN A 199 3.63 9.01 -9.04
C ASN A 199 4.18 10.16 -8.18
N GLN A 200 3.40 11.22 -8.05
CA GLN A 200 3.73 12.39 -7.24
C GLN A 200 2.55 12.71 -6.33
N SER A 201 2.60 12.22 -5.10
CA SER A 201 1.60 12.56 -4.11
C SER A 201 1.50 14.07 -3.91
N PRO A 202 0.29 14.63 -3.82
CA PRO A 202 0.09 16.02 -3.38
C PRO A 202 0.40 16.21 -1.90
N PHE A 203 0.55 15.13 -1.13
CA PHE A 203 0.84 15.15 0.29
C PHE A 203 2.33 15.01 0.58
N GLN A 204 2.77 15.63 1.65
CA GLN A 204 4.16 15.60 2.07
C GLN A 204 4.39 14.44 3.04
N HIS A 205 4.80 13.28 2.51
CA HIS A 205 5.05 12.06 3.31
C HIS A 205 6.48 11.98 3.87
N ASP A 206 7.34 12.94 3.54
CA ASP A 206 8.72 12.96 4.02
C ASP A 206 8.85 13.48 5.45
N ILE A 207 7.85 14.25 5.91
CA ILE A 207 7.81 14.74 7.27
C ILE A 207 7.11 13.72 8.15
N VAL A 208 7.81 13.24 9.16
CA VAL A 208 7.30 12.27 10.13
C VAL A 208 7.50 12.79 11.54
N ILE A 209 6.63 12.39 12.46
CA ILE A 209 6.91 12.52 13.88
C ILE A 209 7.97 11.49 14.21
N ASN A 210 9.13 11.95 14.69
CA ASN A 210 10.30 11.13 14.98
C ASN A 210 10.37 10.74 16.45
N GLU A 211 10.06 11.69 17.34
CA GLU A 211 10.11 11.48 18.77
C GLU A 211 8.97 12.23 19.47
N ILE A 212 8.47 11.66 20.56
CA ILE A 212 7.48 12.27 21.43
C ILE A 212 7.91 12.06 22.87
N MET A 213 8.23 13.13 23.57
CA MET A 213 8.40 13.16 25.03
C MET A 213 7.10 13.64 25.66
N TYR A 214 6.27 12.73 26.14
CA TYR A 214 4.95 13.04 26.70
C TYR A 214 4.88 12.96 28.24
N ASN A 215 5.92 12.41 28.87
CA ASN A 215 5.99 12.28 30.33
C ASN A 215 7.46 12.27 30.80
N PRO A 216 8.09 13.45 30.84
CA PRO A 216 9.50 13.58 31.19
C PRO A 216 9.73 13.23 32.67
N ILE A 217 10.94 12.77 33.00
CA ILE A 217 11.31 12.37 34.37
C ILE A 217 11.25 13.56 35.35
N SER A 218 11.37 14.78 34.85
CA SER A 218 11.24 16.02 35.63
C SER A 218 9.81 16.27 36.11
N LEU A 219 8.80 15.63 35.50
CA LEU A 219 7.37 15.92 35.67
C LEU A 219 7.00 17.38 35.31
N ASP A 220 7.86 18.08 34.60
CA ASP A 220 7.64 19.43 34.11
C ASP A 220 7.13 19.38 32.65
N SER A 221 5.93 19.91 32.42
CA SER A 221 5.37 19.98 31.06
C SER A 221 6.18 20.87 30.12
N GLY A 222 7.05 21.72 30.63
CA GLY A 222 8.01 22.49 29.81
C GLY A 222 9.08 21.62 29.14
N ASP A 223 9.28 20.40 29.62
CA ASP A 223 10.22 19.42 29.05
C ASP A 223 9.52 18.44 28.08
N GLU A 224 8.21 18.59 27.86
CA GLU A 224 7.49 17.81 26.82
C GLU A 224 7.81 18.37 25.44
N TYR A 225 7.98 17.47 24.45
CA TYR A 225 8.22 17.88 23.08
C TYR A 225 7.74 16.85 22.06
N ILE A 226 7.53 17.33 20.82
CA ILE A 226 7.40 16.50 19.62
C ILE A 226 8.50 16.91 18.66
N GLU A 227 9.27 15.94 18.21
CA GLU A 227 10.27 16.13 17.18
C GLU A 227 9.73 15.68 15.83
N LEU A 228 9.90 16.53 14.80
CA LEU A 228 9.68 16.17 13.40
C LEU A 228 11.01 15.84 12.75
N HIS A 229 10.98 14.90 11.81
CA HIS A 229 12.11 14.56 10.95
C HIS A 229 11.68 14.61 9.50
N ASN A 230 12.46 15.31 8.69
CA ASN A 230 12.37 15.30 7.24
C ASN A 230 13.27 14.19 6.68
N ARG A 231 12.71 13.03 6.40
CA ARG A 231 13.43 11.88 5.80
C ARG A 231 13.61 11.99 4.28
N GLY A 232 13.13 13.08 3.68
CA GLY A 232 13.28 13.38 2.26
C GLY A 232 14.62 13.99 1.91
N ASN A 233 14.85 14.21 0.62
CA ASN A 233 16.08 14.78 0.07
C ASN A 233 15.97 16.27 -0.33
N LYS A 234 14.84 16.91 0.03
CA LYS A 234 14.56 18.33 -0.19
C LYS A 234 14.05 18.97 1.09
N ALA A 235 14.32 20.26 1.25
CA ALA A 235 13.70 21.04 2.33
C ALA A 235 12.19 21.12 2.11
N VAL A 236 11.43 21.08 3.21
CA VAL A 236 9.97 21.20 3.22
C VAL A 236 9.58 22.46 3.96
N ASP A 237 8.70 23.26 3.35
CA ASP A 237 8.06 24.41 3.97
C ASP A 237 6.91 23.94 4.86
N LEU A 238 7.03 24.16 6.17
CA LEU A 238 6.03 23.84 7.19
C LEU A 238 5.15 25.06 7.53
N SER A 239 5.27 26.16 6.80
CA SER A 239 4.50 27.37 7.07
C SER A 239 3.02 27.07 7.20
N ASN A 240 2.43 27.48 8.33
CA ASN A 240 1.02 27.28 8.65
C ASN A 240 0.56 25.82 8.85
N TRP A 241 1.46 24.84 8.82
CA TRP A 241 1.15 23.50 9.28
C TRP A 241 0.74 23.56 10.75
N GLN A 242 -0.02 22.58 11.22
CA GLN A 242 -0.49 22.58 12.59
C GLN A 242 -0.64 21.16 13.14
N PHE A 243 -0.35 21.03 14.42
CA PHE A 243 -0.84 19.93 15.24
C PHE A 243 -2.26 20.25 15.72
N LYS A 244 -3.12 19.23 15.80
CA LYS A 244 -4.46 19.25 16.36
C LYS A 244 -4.71 17.97 17.14
N ASP A 245 -5.71 17.98 18.02
CA ASP A 245 -6.13 16.81 18.80
C ASP A 245 -5.03 16.25 19.72
N GLY A 246 -4.77 16.94 20.81
CA GLY A 246 -3.75 16.60 21.81
C GLY A 246 -2.77 17.74 22.05
N ILE A 247 -2.28 18.34 20.99
CA ILE A 247 -1.49 19.56 21.00
C ILE A 247 -2.11 20.53 20.01
N ASP A 248 -2.24 21.79 20.39
CA ASP A 248 -2.66 22.87 19.50
C ASP A 248 -1.45 23.78 19.23
N TYR A 249 -0.76 23.52 18.12
CA TYR A 249 0.42 24.28 17.72
C TYR A 249 0.39 24.55 16.20
N ARG A 250 0.71 25.79 15.82
CA ARG A 250 0.84 26.19 14.42
C ARG A 250 2.26 26.68 14.16
N PHE A 251 2.89 26.14 13.13
CA PHE A 251 4.19 26.61 12.65
C PHE A 251 4.07 28.00 12.04
N LEU A 252 5.02 28.85 12.37
CA LEU A 252 5.07 30.22 11.86
C LEU A 252 5.38 30.23 10.36
N ASP A 253 5.00 31.31 9.71
CA ASP A 253 5.36 31.56 8.31
C ASP A 253 6.87 31.58 8.16
N GLY A 254 7.39 30.98 7.09
CA GLY A 254 8.83 30.82 6.85
C GLY A 254 9.51 29.67 7.59
N THR A 255 8.77 28.84 8.34
CA THR A 255 9.34 27.65 8.98
C THR A 255 9.66 26.59 7.93
N HIS A 256 10.93 26.23 7.82
CA HIS A 256 11.41 25.20 6.88
C HIS A 256 12.16 24.11 7.64
N LEU A 257 11.93 22.86 7.25
CA LEU A 257 12.69 21.70 7.74
C LEU A 257 13.60 21.18 6.61
N ALA A 258 14.90 21.30 6.80
CA ALA A 258 15.89 20.89 5.81
C ALA A 258 15.82 19.41 5.48
N ALA A 259 16.35 18.99 4.33
CA ALA A 259 16.51 17.57 3.99
C ALA A 259 17.32 16.85 5.07
N GLY A 260 16.82 15.74 5.61
CA GLY A 260 17.42 15.00 6.72
C GLY A 260 17.45 15.75 8.05
N GLY A 261 16.81 16.93 8.15
CA GLY A 261 16.76 17.74 9.37
C GLY A 261 15.71 17.26 10.39
N TYR A 262 15.89 17.76 11.62
CA TYR A 262 15.02 17.55 12.75
C TYR A 262 14.48 18.87 13.29
#